data_6b5e1b85a0bd15dfe5d6897be7bc42ad
#
_entry.id   6b5e1b85a0bd15dfe5d6897be7bc42ad
#
_cell.length_a   1.000
_cell.length_b   1.000
_cell.length_c   1.000
_cell.angle_alpha   90.00
_cell.angle_beta   90.00
_cell.angle_gamma   90.00
#
_symmetry.space_group_name_H-M   'P 1'
#
loop_
_entity.id
_entity.type
_entity.pdbx_description
1 polymer ?
#
loop_
_entity_poly.entity_id
_entity_poly.type
_entity_poly.pdbx_seq_one_letter_code
_entity_poly.pdbx_strand_id
1 'polypeptide(L)'
;MILKALLLFLLSCNLSYAADVLADITARLIKTPITQGEFQQEKRLKILRKPLLSSGAFTYSQSKGVIWKTLTPIPSLLLVNDAHLLTGQGEQAVPPAFGKVFKAMLGGDLKQLSDGFIITGENKKNAWSLQLTPKDEMLKKIISSIVLNGDTELRLLDMQEVNGNITRISFTKITHPEQLTSEQQADFERLSP
;
A
#
# COMPACT_ATOMS: atom_id res chain seq x y z
N MET A 1 -28.35 34.22 -21.86
CA MET A 1 -28.17 32.74 -21.91
C MET A 1 -26.73 32.30 -22.11
N ILE A 2 -25.75 33.18 -22.24
CA ILE A 2 -24.32 32.82 -22.53
C ILE A 2 -23.49 32.63 -21.24
N LEU A 3 -23.91 33.19 -20.11
CA LEU A 3 -23.13 33.15 -18.85
C LEU A 3 -23.22 31.83 -18.07
N LYS A 4 -24.23 30.99 -18.32
CA LYS A 4 -24.36 29.66 -17.66
C LYS A 4 -23.57 28.53 -18.32
N ALA A 5 -23.15 28.68 -19.57
CA ALA A 5 -22.34 27.68 -20.28
C ALA A 5 -20.86 27.72 -19.92
N LEU A 6 -20.34 28.85 -19.42
CA LEU A 6 -18.93 29.04 -19.09
C LEU A 6 -18.54 28.40 -17.75
N LEU A 7 -19.51 28.21 -16.84
CA LEU A 7 -19.23 27.66 -15.51
C LEU A 7 -19.10 26.12 -15.48
N LEU A 8 -19.62 25.42 -16.52
CA LEU A 8 -19.57 23.95 -16.61
C LEU A 8 -18.24 23.43 -17.19
N PHE A 9 -17.46 24.29 -17.84
CA PHE A 9 -16.22 23.88 -18.51
C PHE A 9 -14.99 23.85 -17.58
N LEU A 10 -15.06 24.49 -16.41
CA LEU A 10 -13.94 24.56 -15.47
C LEU A 10 -13.83 23.36 -14.50
N LEU A 11 -14.85 22.48 -14.44
CA LEU A 11 -14.84 21.32 -13.54
C LEU A 11 -14.24 20.05 -14.18
N SER A 12 -14.04 19.99 -15.50
CA SER A 12 -13.56 18.79 -16.19
C SER A 12 -12.03 18.66 -16.29
N CYS A 13 -11.28 19.70 -15.92
CA CYS A 13 -9.82 19.74 -16.12
C CYS A 13 -9.03 18.99 -15.01
N ASN A 14 -9.61 18.78 -13.83
CA ASN A 14 -8.86 18.21 -12.70
C ASN A 14 -8.80 16.67 -12.68
N LEU A 15 -9.76 15.99 -13.30
CA LEU A 15 -9.81 14.52 -13.35
C LEU A 15 -8.79 13.94 -14.34
N SER A 16 -8.56 14.62 -15.46
CA SER A 16 -7.56 14.19 -16.46
C SER A 16 -6.13 14.26 -15.93
N TYR A 17 -5.80 15.30 -15.18
CA TYR A 17 -4.45 15.49 -14.64
C TYR A 17 -4.06 14.40 -13.62
N ALA A 18 -4.97 14.00 -12.76
CA ALA A 18 -4.72 12.96 -11.75
C ALA A 18 -4.52 11.56 -12.38
N ALA A 19 -5.27 11.26 -13.45
CA ALA A 19 -5.14 9.98 -14.17
C ALA A 19 -3.79 9.89 -14.91
N ASP A 20 -3.32 10.98 -15.50
CA ASP A 20 -2.03 11.05 -16.18
C ASP A 20 -0.86 10.85 -15.19
N VAL A 21 -0.89 11.54 -14.03
CA VAL A 21 0.14 11.40 -13.00
C VAL A 21 0.25 9.97 -12.47
N LEU A 22 -0.90 9.32 -12.21
CA LEU A 22 -0.90 7.93 -11.75
C LEU A 22 -0.37 6.97 -12.80
N ALA A 23 -0.71 7.19 -14.08
CA ALA A 23 -0.20 6.38 -15.19
C ALA A 23 1.32 6.52 -15.34
N ASP A 24 1.85 7.74 -15.27
CA ASP A 24 3.27 8.05 -15.36
C ASP A 24 4.06 7.40 -14.21
N ILE A 25 3.55 7.52 -12.97
CA ILE A 25 4.17 6.88 -11.80
C ILE A 25 4.16 5.36 -11.95
N THR A 26 3.02 4.79 -12.34
CA THR A 26 2.88 3.33 -12.54
C THR A 26 3.81 2.80 -13.64
N ALA A 27 4.05 3.59 -14.69
CA ALA A 27 5.00 3.23 -15.75
C ALA A 27 6.46 3.26 -15.28
N ARG A 28 6.77 4.09 -14.30
CA ARG A 28 8.11 4.24 -13.71
C ARG A 28 8.46 3.13 -12.72
N LEU A 29 7.47 2.54 -12.06
CA LEU A 29 7.70 1.52 -11.05
C LEU A 29 8.24 0.22 -11.65
N ILE A 30 9.21 -0.35 -10.96
CA ILE A 30 9.72 -1.69 -11.26
C ILE A 30 8.61 -2.69 -10.95
N LYS A 31 8.27 -3.52 -11.93
CA LYS A 31 7.27 -4.57 -11.82
C LYS A 31 7.92 -5.92 -12.05
N THR A 32 7.97 -6.70 -11.01
CA THR A 32 8.55 -8.06 -11.06
C THR A 32 7.59 -9.05 -10.43
N PRO A 33 7.66 -10.34 -10.80
CA PRO A 33 6.84 -11.38 -10.17
C PRO A 33 7.08 -11.49 -8.67
N ILE A 34 8.29 -11.17 -8.21
CA ILE A 34 8.68 -11.25 -6.80
C ILE A 34 9.42 -9.97 -6.43
N THR A 35 9.00 -9.34 -5.33
CA THR A 35 9.69 -8.22 -4.69
C THR A 35 9.91 -8.55 -3.23
N GLN A 36 11.11 -8.34 -2.73
CA GLN A 36 11.49 -8.56 -1.33
C GLN A 36 12.18 -7.33 -0.77
N GLY A 37 12.12 -7.17 0.54
CA GLY A 37 12.83 -6.10 1.20
C GLY A 37 12.66 -6.13 2.71
N GLU A 38 13.23 -5.12 3.35
CA GLU A 38 13.07 -4.87 4.77
C GLU A 38 12.12 -3.69 4.99
N PHE A 39 11.44 -3.69 6.12
CA PHE A 39 10.65 -2.55 6.56
C PHE A 39 11.01 -2.12 7.97
N GLN A 40 10.83 -0.83 8.22
CA GLN A 40 10.79 -0.23 9.55
C GLN A 40 9.44 0.47 9.70
N GLN A 41 8.72 0.16 10.77
CA GLN A 41 7.42 0.73 11.06
C GLN A 41 7.47 1.52 12.36
N GLU A 42 6.93 2.72 12.33
CA GLU A 42 6.65 3.57 13.47
C GLU A 42 5.14 3.77 13.56
N LYS A 43 4.52 3.31 14.66
CA LYS A 43 3.10 3.53 14.93
C LYS A 43 2.93 4.46 16.12
N ARG A 44 2.40 5.65 15.86
CA ARG A 44 2.05 6.65 16.86
C ARG A 44 0.59 6.47 17.26
N LEU A 45 0.37 5.98 18.45
CA LEU A 45 -0.96 5.91 19.04
C LEU A 45 -1.22 7.20 19.81
N LYS A 46 -2.37 7.84 19.58
CA LYS A 46 -2.75 9.11 20.22
C LYS A 46 -2.69 9.05 21.75
N ILE A 47 -2.91 7.87 22.32
CA ILE A 47 -2.91 7.64 23.78
C ILE A 47 -1.51 7.38 24.36
N LEU A 48 -0.49 7.14 23.52
CA LEU A 48 0.87 6.84 23.96
C LEU A 48 1.81 8.03 23.72
N ARG A 49 2.71 8.27 24.68
CA ARG A 49 3.73 9.32 24.55
C ARG A 49 4.85 8.96 23.59
N LYS A 50 5.15 7.66 23.45
CA LYS A 50 6.22 7.16 22.57
C LYS A 50 5.62 6.31 21.48
N PRO A 51 6.17 6.36 20.26
CA PRO A 51 5.73 5.49 19.19
C PRO A 51 6.08 4.02 19.48
N LEU A 52 5.29 3.12 18.92
CA LEU A 52 5.63 1.71 18.83
C LEU A 52 6.50 1.51 17.59
N LEU A 53 7.67 0.93 17.77
CA LEU A 53 8.61 0.65 16.70
C LEU A 53 8.62 -0.85 16.42
N SER A 54 8.59 -1.20 15.15
CA SER A 54 8.76 -2.58 14.71
C SER A 54 9.57 -2.61 13.41
N SER A 55 10.21 -3.73 13.15
CA SER A 55 10.94 -3.95 11.90
C SER A 55 10.89 -5.41 11.49
N GLY A 56 11.14 -5.65 10.21
CA GLY A 56 11.11 -6.99 9.66
C GLY A 56 11.38 -7.02 8.17
N ALA A 57 10.92 -8.08 7.54
CA ALA A 57 11.05 -8.32 6.12
C ALA A 57 9.69 -8.54 5.46
N PHE A 58 9.60 -8.23 4.18
CA PHE A 58 8.44 -8.54 3.38
C PHE A 58 8.84 -9.30 2.11
N THR A 59 7.93 -10.13 1.63
CA THR A 59 8.00 -10.75 0.31
C THR A 59 6.66 -10.59 -0.37
N TYR A 60 6.66 -9.95 -1.52
CA TYR A 60 5.53 -9.89 -2.43
C TYR A 60 5.73 -10.94 -3.53
N SER A 61 4.68 -11.68 -3.86
CA SER A 61 4.59 -12.53 -5.03
C SER A 61 3.30 -12.21 -5.78
N GLN A 62 3.42 -11.90 -7.06
CA GLN A 62 2.28 -11.54 -7.91
C GLN A 62 1.20 -12.64 -7.90
N SER A 63 1.60 -13.91 -7.93
CA SER A 63 0.68 -15.05 -7.97
C SER A 63 0.21 -15.53 -6.61
N LYS A 64 0.97 -15.29 -5.53
CA LYS A 64 0.70 -15.88 -4.20
C LYS A 64 0.24 -14.87 -3.15
N GLY A 65 0.66 -13.60 -3.24
CA GLY A 65 0.30 -12.57 -2.28
C GLY A 65 1.48 -11.94 -1.55
N VAL A 66 1.34 -11.70 -0.25
CA VAL A 66 2.35 -11.04 0.58
C VAL A 66 2.64 -11.84 1.83
N ILE A 67 3.92 -12.02 2.13
CA ILE A 67 4.46 -12.41 3.42
C ILE A 67 4.97 -11.15 4.10
N TRP A 68 4.47 -10.85 5.31
CA TRP A 68 4.95 -9.76 6.16
C TRP A 68 5.44 -10.34 7.48
N LYS A 69 6.76 -10.39 7.65
CA LYS A 69 7.42 -11.03 8.79
C LYS A 69 8.02 -9.96 9.71
N THR A 70 7.34 -9.66 10.80
CA THR A 70 7.90 -8.79 11.86
C THR A 70 8.95 -9.58 12.61
N LEU A 71 10.13 -8.99 12.82
CA LEU A 71 11.24 -9.59 13.55
C LEU A 71 11.40 -8.97 14.94
N THR A 72 11.14 -7.67 15.06
CA THR A 72 11.28 -6.92 16.31
C THR A 72 10.10 -5.98 16.52
N PRO A 73 9.72 -5.70 17.78
CA PRO A 73 10.19 -6.28 19.03
C PRO A 73 9.60 -7.66 19.30
N ILE A 74 8.44 -7.98 18.73
CA ILE A 74 7.73 -9.25 18.92
C ILE A 74 7.61 -9.92 17.55
N PRO A 75 8.24 -11.07 17.34
CA PRO A 75 8.13 -11.80 16.09
C PRO A 75 6.68 -12.15 15.76
N SER A 76 6.28 -11.87 14.52
CA SER A 76 4.96 -12.23 14.03
C SER A 76 5.00 -12.42 12.52
N LEU A 77 4.07 -13.23 12.02
CA LEU A 77 3.89 -13.50 10.61
C LEU A 77 2.49 -13.12 10.20
N LEU A 78 2.38 -12.33 9.14
CA LEU A 78 1.15 -12.01 8.46
C LEU A 78 1.27 -12.49 7.01
N LEU A 79 0.34 -13.31 6.59
CA LEU A 79 0.22 -13.79 5.21
C LEU A 79 -1.06 -13.23 4.61
N VAL A 80 -0.97 -12.68 3.40
CA VAL A 80 -2.10 -12.02 2.72
C VAL A 80 -2.17 -12.48 1.28
N ASN A 81 -3.34 -12.92 0.82
CA ASN A 81 -3.67 -13.04 -0.59
C ASN A 81 -4.98 -12.30 -0.92
N ASP A 82 -5.58 -12.58 -2.07
CA ASP A 82 -6.82 -11.90 -2.47
C ASP A 82 -8.06 -12.33 -1.66
N ALA A 83 -8.01 -13.52 -1.04
CA ALA A 83 -9.14 -14.13 -0.33
C ALA A 83 -8.93 -14.18 1.18
N HIS A 84 -7.69 -14.36 1.64
CA HIS A 84 -7.38 -14.70 3.03
C HIS A 84 -6.31 -13.79 3.62
N LEU A 85 -6.44 -13.56 4.92
CA LEU A 85 -5.40 -13.01 5.76
C LEU A 85 -5.19 -13.97 6.93
N LEU A 86 -3.97 -14.50 7.04
CA LEU A 86 -3.56 -15.40 8.11
C LEU A 86 -2.55 -14.70 9.01
N THR A 87 -2.82 -14.71 10.31
CA THR A 87 -1.90 -14.21 11.35
C THR A 87 -1.49 -15.35 12.26
N GLY A 88 -0.54 -15.09 13.17
CA GLY A 88 -0.20 -16.03 14.23
C GLY A 88 -1.35 -16.41 15.19
N GLN A 89 -2.45 -15.65 15.17
CA GLN A 89 -3.67 -15.90 15.92
C GLN A 89 -4.73 -16.67 15.10
N GLY A 90 -4.38 -17.13 13.91
CA GLY A 90 -5.26 -17.84 12.99
C GLY A 90 -5.75 -16.97 11.82
N GLU A 91 -6.64 -17.52 11.04
CA GLU A 91 -7.26 -16.84 9.92
C GLU A 91 -8.20 -15.74 10.41
N GLN A 92 -8.04 -14.54 9.90
CA GLN A 92 -8.93 -13.42 10.20
C GLN A 92 -9.62 -12.98 8.91
N ALA A 93 -10.91 -12.77 8.99
CA ALA A 93 -11.66 -12.11 7.94
C ALA A 93 -11.23 -10.65 7.87
N VAL A 94 -10.40 -10.33 6.90
CA VAL A 94 -10.05 -8.93 6.58
C VAL A 94 -10.91 -8.50 5.40
N PRO A 95 -11.37 -7.25 5.37
CA PRO A 95 -12.06 -6.77 4.18
C PRO A 95 -11.21 -7.07 2.94
N PRO A 96 -11.77 -7.71 1.89
CA PRO A 96 -11.00 -8.10 0.69
C PRO A 96 -10.23 -6.95 0.05
N ALA A 97 -10.72 -5.72 0.25
CA ALA A 97 -10.06 -4.50 -0.17
C ALA A 97 -8.65 -4.32 0.42
N PHE A 98 -8.40 -4.79 1.67
CA PHE A 98 -7.10 -4.59 2.33
C PHE A 98 -5.97 -5.38 1.66
N GLY A 99 -6.21 -6.66 1.36
CA GLY A 99 -5.23 -7.51 0.67
C GLY A 99 -4.89 -6.98 -0.72
N LYS A 100 -5.90 -6.52 -1.47
CA LYS A 100 -5.70 -5.89 -2.79
C LYS A 100 -4.87 -4.62 -2.71
N VAL A 101 -5.16 -3.74 -1.74
CA VAL A 101 -4.39 -2.50 -1.53
C VAL A 101 -2.93 -2.82 -1.22
N PHE A 102 -2.70 -3.79 -0.33
CA PHE A 102 -1.34 -4.16 0.08
C PHE A 102 -0.54 -4.77 -1.09
N LYS A 103 -1.16 -5.65 -1.87
CA LYS A 103 -0.58 -6.22 -3.09
C LYS A 103 -0.29 -5.14 -4.14
N ALA A 104 -1.23 -4.23 -4.38
CA ALA A 104 -1.07 -3.17 -5.36
C ALA A 104 0.10 -2.24 -5.02
N MET A 105 0.26 -1.90 -3.74
CA MET A 105 1.37 -1.05 -3.27
C MET A 105 2.73 -1.73 -3.42
N LEU A 106 2.87 -2.98 -2.98
CA LEU A 106 4.16 -3.71 -3.02
C LEU A 106 4.49 -4.26 -4.41
N GLY A 107 3.48 -4.55 -5.22
CA GLY A 107 3.63 -5.04 -6.59
C GLY A 107 3.77 -3.95 -7.64
N GLY A 108 3.66 -2.66 -7.25
CA GLY A 108 3.79 -1.54 -8.18
C GLY A 108 2.61 -1.36 -9.14
N ASP A 109 1.50 -2.07 -8.95
CA ASP A 109 0.28 -1.88 -9.75
C ASP A 109 -0.69 -0.90 -9.06
N LEU A 110 -0.25 0.34 -8.95
CA LEU A 110 -0.99 1.39 -8.24
C LEU A 110 -2.33 1.74 -8.90
N LYS A 111 -2.57 1.34 -10.15
CA LYS A 111 -3.87 1.57 -10.82
C LYS A 111 -5.02 0.88 -10.09
N GLN A 112 -4.77 -0.29 -9.51
CA GLN A 112 -5.78 -1.03 -8.73
C GLN A 112 -6.26 -0.26 -7.48
N LEU A 113 -5.47 0.70 -7.00
CA LEU A 113 -5.87 1.54 -5.86
C LEU A 113 -7.01 2.50 -6.21
N SER A 114 -7.22 2.81 -7.51
CA SER A 114 -8.28 3.70 -7.97
C SER A 114 -9.69 3.17 -7.68
N ASP A 115 -9.85 1.87 -7.46
CA ASP A 115 -11.14 1.27 -7.12
C ASP A 115 -11.60 1.71 -5.72
N GLY A 116 -10.69 1.73 -4.76
CA GLY A 116 -10.99 2.05 -3.35
C GLY A 116 -10.65 3.48 -2.92
N PHE A 117 -9.87 4.24 -3.74
CA PHE A 117 -9.36 5.54 -3.34
C PHE A 117 -9.52 6.60 -4.45
N ILE A 118 -9.72 7.84 -4.01
CA ILE A 118 -9.44 9.02 -4.81
C ILE A 118 -7.94 9.24 -4.69
N ILE A 119 -7.24 9.33 -5.84
CA ILE A 119 -5.80 9.45 -5.89
C ILE A 119 -5.43 10.81 -6.47
N THR A 120 -4.60 11.55 -5.75
CA THR A 120 -3.93 12.76 -6.24
C THR A 120 -2.43 12.64 -6.00
N GLY A 121 -1.62 13.41 -6.71
CA GLY A 121 -0.19 13.31 -6.48
C GLY A 121 0.67 14.10 -7.43
N GLU A 122 1.99 13.90 -7.30
CA GLU A 122 3.01 14.56 -8.06
C GLU A 122 4.06 13.56 -8.54
N ASN A 123 4.48 13.68 -9.80
CA ASN A 123 5.60 12.93 -10.37
C ASN A 123 6.74 13.90 -10.71
N LYS A 124 7.80 13.86 -9.92
CA LYS A 124 9.02 14.64 -10.13
C LYS A 124 10.12 13.77 -10.73
N LYS A 125 11.19 14.39 -11.26
CA LYS A 125 12.28 13.69 -11.95
C LYS A 125 12.81 12.47 -11.17
N ASN A 126 13.03 12.60 -9.87
CA ASN A 126 13.68 11.58 -9.03
C ASN A 126 12.79 11.00 -7.94
N ALA A 127 11.57 11.47 -7.79
CA ALA A 127 10.66 11.04 -6.74
C ALA A 127 9.21 11.27 -7.15
N TRP A 128 8.31 10.49 -6.61
CA TRP A 128 6.87 10.69 -6.75
C TRP A 128 6.20 10.65 -5.37
N SER A 129 5.05 11.28 -5.30
CA SER A 129 4.17 11.24 -4.13
C SER A 129 2.72 11.05 -4.58
N LEU A 130 2.00 10.13 -3.94
CA LEU A 130 0.57 9.92 -4.12
C LEU A 130 -0.14 10.07 -2.79
N GLN A 131 -1.23 10.81 -2.79
CA GLN A 131 -2.18 10.87 -1.67
C GLN A 131 -3.44 10.10 -2.05
N LEU A 132 -3.82 9.16 -1.21
CA LEU A 132 -4.98 8.31 -1.35
C LEU A 132 -6.02 8.68 -0.30
N THR A 133 -7.22 9.04 -0.74
CA THR A 133 -8.38 9.30 0.12
C THR A 133 -9.41 8.21 -0.10
N PRO A 134 -9.82 7.46 0.94
CA PRO A 134 -10.77 6.35 0.78
C PRO A 134 -12.08 6.78 0.13
N LYS A 135 -12.61 5.97 -0.79
CA LYS A 135 -13.96 6.10 -1.35
C LYS A 135 -14.95 5.21 -0.62
N ASP A 136 -14.49 4.02 -0.24
CA ASP A 136 -15.29 2.99 0.41
C ASP A 136 -15.69 3.41 1.82
N GLU A 137 -16.95 3.24 2.19
CA GLU A 137 -17.51 3.68 3.47
C GLU A 137 -16.94 2.90 4.68
N MET A 138 -16.49 1.66 4.50
CA MET A 138 -15.83 0.91 5.56
C MET A 138 -14.39 1.40 5.77
N LEU A 139 -13.66 1.66 4.68
CA LEU A 139 -12.31 2.21 4.76
C LEU A 139 -12.32 3.62 5.37
N LYS A 140 -13.30 4.48 5.05
CA LYS A 140 -13.47 5.81 5.63
C LYS A 140 -13.65 5.79 7.15
N LYS A 141 -14.15 4.70 7.73
CA LYS A 141 -14.29 4.56 9.18
C LYS A 141 -12.97 4.29 9.90
N ILE A 142 -11.96 3.82 9.16
CA ILE A 142 -10.68 3.37 9.72
C ILE A 142 -9.55 4.30 9.26
N ILE A 143 -9.50 4.62 7.97
CA ILE A 143 -8.40 5.35 7.33
C ILE A 143 -8.89 6.74 6.91
N SER A 144 -8.17 7.78 7.34
CA SER A 144 -8.37 9.15 6.90
C SER A 144 -7.66 9.43 5.57
N SER A 145 -6.39 9.04 5.48
CA SER A 145 -5.58 9.17 4.27
C SER A 145 -4.38 8.24 4.30
N ILE A 146 -3.84 7.94 3.11
CA ILE A 146 -2.53 7.30 2.94
C ILE A 146 -1.71 8.17 2.01
N VAL A 147 -0.45 8.40 2.35
CA VAL A 147 0.54 9.04 1.47
C VAL A 147 1.60 8.00 1.12
N LEU A 148 1.82 7.81 -0.17
CA LEU A 148 2.86 6.94 -0.71
C LEU A 148 3.93 7.80 -1.35
N ASN A 149 5.20 7.49 -1.08
CA ASN A 149 6.33 8.16 -1.70
C ASN A 149 7.33 7.12 -2.23
N GLY A 150 7.95 7.42 -3.34
CA GLY A 150 8.93 6.52 -3.94
C GLY A 150 9.74 7.13 -5.07
N ASP A 151 10.55 6.28 -5.67
CA ASP A 151 11.36 6.56 -6.86
C ASP A 151 10.99 5.61 -8.01
N THR A 152 11.74 4.56 -8.24
CA THR A 152 11.36 3.41 -9.08
C THR A 152 10.63 2.33 -8.28
N GLU A 153 10.50 2.53 -6.97
CA GLU A 153 9.86 1.62 -6.03
C GLU A 153 9.17 2.42 -4.92
N LEU A 154 8.28 1.78 -4.17
CA LEU A 154 7.72 2.35 -2.95
C LEU A 154 8.81 2.43 -1.87
N ARG A 155 9.01 3.63 -1.31
CA ARG A 155 10.01 3.88 -0.25
C ARG A 155 9.39 4.21 1.10
N LEU A 156 8.23 4.87 1.08
CA LEU A 156 7.57 5.34 2.29
C LEU A 156 6.06 5.25 2.15
N LEU A 157 5.41 4.78 3.21
CA LEU A 157 3.98 4.82 3.41
C LEU A 157 3.68 5.55 4.72
N ASP A 158 2.88 6.60 4.65
CA ASP A 158 2.29 7.28 5.80
C ASP A 158 0.79 7.08 5.79
N MET A 159 0.24 6.42 6.80
CA MET A 159 -1.20 6.21 6.96
C MET A 159 -1.70 6.95 8.18
N GLN A 160 -2.74 7.75 7.99
CA GLN A 160 -3.47 8.43 9.06
C GLN A 160 -4.79 7.72 9.30
N GLU A 161 -5.01 7.27 10.52
CA GLU A 161 -6.27 6.67 10.96
C GLU A 161 -7.26 7.75 11.42
N VAL A 162 -8.55 7.47 11.33
CA VAL A 162 -9.62 8.40 11.74
C VAL A 162 -9.56 8.71 13.25
N ASN A 163 -9.11 7.77 14.07
CA ASN A 163 -8.93 7.93 15.51
C ASN A 163 -7.73 8.83 15.88
N GLY A 164 -6.96 9.30 14.88
CA GLY A 164 -5.79 10.15 15.04
C GLY A 164 -4.47 9.40 15.24
N ASN A 165 -4.46 8.07 15.11
CA ASN A 165 -3.23 7.32 15.05
C ASN A 165 -2.52 7.53 13.70
N ILE A 166 -1.19 7.39 13.69
CA ILE A 166 -0.37 7.51 12.48
C ILE A 166 0.53 6.28 12.40
N THR A 167 0.59 5.68 11.23
CA THR A 167 1.53 4.60 10.92
C THR A 167 2.44 5.05 9.78
N ARG A 168 3.75 5.02 10.02
CA ARG A 168 4.78 5.26 9.01
C ARG A 168 5.54 3.98 8.76
N ILE A 169 5.72 3.60 7.50
CA ILE A 169 6.49 2.43 7.09
C ILE A 169 7.52 2.87 6.05
N SER A 170 8.80 2.62 6.34
CA SER A 170 9.90 2.81 5.40
C SER A 170 10.33 1.47 4.83
N PHE A 171 10.57 1.41 3.53
CA PHE A 171 10.98 0.23 2.79
C PHE A 171 12.43 0.37 2.32
N THR A 172 13.25 -0.61 2.64
CA THR A 172 14.69 -0.61 2.34
C THR A 172 15.16 -1.96 1.82
N LYS A 173 16.36 -2.01 1.27
CA LYS A 173 17.00 -3.24 0.74
C LYS A 173 16.09 -4.02 -0.21
N ILE A 174 15.36 -3.31 -1.06
CA ILE A 174 14.43 -3.93 -2.01
C ILE A 174 15.23 -4.68 -3.07
N THR A 175 14.83 -5.91 -3.33
CA THR A 175 15.41 -6.81 -4.33
C THR A 175 14.31 -7.55 -5.10
N HIS A 176 14.67 -8.06 -6.28
CA HIS A 176 13.75 -8.71 -7.21
C HIS A 176 14.29 -10.09 -7.62
N PRO A 177 14.23 -11.10 -6.75
CA PRO A 177 14.69 -12.44 -7.07
C PRO A 177 13.77 -13.10 -8.12
N GLU A 178 14.33 -14.02 -8.89
CA GLU A 178 13.58 -14.79 -9.88
C GLU A 178 12.70 -15.86 -9.24
N GLN A 179 13.06 -16.34 -8.05
CA GLN A 179 12.37 -17.44 -7.37
C GLN A 179 12.23 -17.16 -5.88
N LEU A 180 11.16 -17.71 -5.31
CA LEU A 180 10.96 -17.76 -3.86
C LEU A 180 11.88 -18.81 -3.23
N THR A 181 12.35 -18.56 -2.01
CA THR A 181 13.04 -19.58 -1.21
C THR A 181 12.06 -20.69 -0.80
N SER A 182 12.57 -21.86 -0.41
CA SER A 182 11.74 -22.96 0.09
C SER A 182 10.92 -22.57 1.32
N GLU A 183 11.47 -21.73 2.23
CA GLU A 183 10.77 -21.20 3.39
C GLU A 183 9.58 -20.32 2.97
N GLN A 184 9.80 -19.40 2.02
CA GLN A 184 8.73 -18.53 1.51
C GLN A 184 7.65 -19.29 0.77
N GLN A 185 8.02 -20.33 0.02
CA GLN A 185 7.05 -21.22 -0.63
C GLN A 185 6.16 -21.91 0.41
N ALA A 186 6.77 -22.49 1.46
CA ALA A 186 6.05 -23.13 2.56
C ALA A 186 5.15 -22.13 3.31
N ASP A 187 5.60 -20.88 3.54
CA ASP A 187 4.76 -19.85 4.16
C ASP A 187 3.54 -19.53 3.30
N PHE A 188 3.69 -19.41 1.97
CA PHE A 188 2.54 -19.17 1.08
C PHE A 188 1.58 -20.35 0.99
N GLU A 189 2.08 -21.58 1.11
CA GLU A 189 1.23 -22.79 1.12
C GLU A 189 0.26 -22.82 2.30
N ARG A 190 0.57 -22.14 3.40
CA ARG A 190 -0.32 -21.97 4.56
C ARG A 190 -1.57 -21.12 4.24
N LEU A 191 -1.55 -20.35 3.14
CA LEU A 191 -2.70 -19.57 2.65
C LEU A 191 -3.60 -20.41 1.70
N SER A 192 -3.14 -21.60 1.30
CA SER A 192 -3.93 -22.49 0.47
C SER A 192 -4.93 -23.24 1.35
N PRO A 193 -6.21 -23.33 0.92
CA PRO A 193 -7.23 -24.09 1.64
C PRO A 193 -6.94 -25.58 1.65
#